data_7e27aca45e2c7f57b8a7624ea064086a
#
_entry.id   7e27aca45e2c7f57b8a7624ea064086a
#
_cell.length_a   1.000
_cell.length_b   1.000
_cell.length_c   1.000
_cell.angle_alpha   90.00
_cell.angle_beta   90.00
_cell.angle_gamma   90.00
#
_symmetry.space_group_name_H-M   'P 1'
#
loop_
_entity.id
_entity.type
_entity.pdbx_description
1 polymer ?
#
loop_
_entity_poly.entity_id
_entity_poly.type
_entity_poly.pdbx_seq_one_letter_code
_entity_poly.pdbx_strand_id
1 'polypeptide(L)'
;NPSKYVFSETKSGFGLSYTPYLSKLVNDISLGNLTYFNRINERSAFAVSLRYFSLGEIEIIQDEFSQALIEKPNEMTMDISYSLRLADQFSMGVALRYLRSDLRIQAVDETAKAASSYAVDISAYYQGEEQSYGDVDGRWRAGMIIQNLGPKIKYDESGRETFLPTNLRLGAGFDFLLDQYNKVSVTAEFAKLLVPTPPVLGYEYNFTDNNENGVYDEGVDELGDQTTGDL
;
A
#
# COMPACT_ATOMS: atom_id res chain seq x y z
N ASN A 1 1.35 -7.82 9.17
CA ASN A 1 0.22 -8.11 10.08
C ASN A 1 0.71 -8.07 11.52
N PRO A 2 0.41 -6.99 12.29
CA PRO A 2 0.86 -6.82 13.68
C PRO A 2 0.40 -7.93 14.63
N SER A 3 -0.78 -8.51 14.40
CA SER A 3 -1.35 -9.55 15.26
C SER A 3 -0.45 -10.78 15.41
N LYS A 4 0.52 -10.97 14.51
CA LYS A 4 1.47 -12.08 14.58
C LYS A 4 2.52 -11.95 15.68
N TYR A 5 2.82 -10.74 16.14
CA TYR A 5 3.92 -10.52 17.08
C TYR A 5 3.74 -11.20 18.43
N VAL A 6 2.48 -11.37 18.88
CA VAL A 6 2.19 -12.07 20.14
C VAL A 6 2.50 -13.56 20.11
N PHE A 7 2.58 -14.15 18.90
CA PHE A 7 2.95 -15.55 18.68
C PHE A 7 4.45 -15.74 18.40
N SER A 8 5.25 -14.66 18.46
CA SER A 8 6.69 -14.80 18.26
C SER A 8 7.31 -15.61 19.41
N GLU A 9 8.22 -16.51 19.10
CA GLU A 9 8.99 -17.26 20.09
C GLU A 9 9.97 -16.36 20.84
N THR A 10 10.49 -15.32 20.15
CA THR A 10 11.40 -14.34 20.75
C THR A 10 10.64 -13.23 21.46
N LYS A 11 11.19 -12.75 22.59
CA LYS A 11 10.60 -11.63 23.32
C LYS A 11 10.65 -10.32 22.54
N SER A 12 11.71 -10.12 21.77
CA SER A 12 11.89 -8.94 20.93
C SER A 12 12.60 -9.31 19.65
N GLY A 13 12.39 -8.51 18.63
CA GLY A 13 13.04 -8.68 17.34
C GLY A 13 13.20 -7.37 16.61
N PHE A 14 14.19 -7.34 15.75
CA PHE A 14 14.55 -6.24 14.91
C PHE A 14 14.67 -6.72 13.47
N GLY A 15 14.11 -5.97 12.54
CA GLY A 15 14.17 -6.26 11.12
C GLY A 15 14.60 -5.03 10.33
N LEU A 16 15.54 -5.23 9.43
CA LEU A 16 15.98 -4.22 8.47
C LEU A 16 15.89 -4.82 7.07
N SER A 17 15.28 -4.11 6.14
CA SER A 17 15.31 -4.46 4.74
C SER A 17 15.61 -3.24 3.87
N TYR A 18 16.33 -3.48 2.79
CA TYR A 18 16.63 -2.50 1.77
C TYR A 18 16.41 -3.13 0.41
N THR A 19 15.56 -2.52 -0.41
CA THR A 19 15.20 -3.03 -1.73
C THR A 19 15.48 -1.94 -2.77
N PRO A 20 16.53 -2.08 -3.59
CA PRO A 20 16.74 -1.21 -4.74
C PRO A 20 15.75 -1.57 -5.85
N TYR A 21 15.16 -0.55 -6.47
CA TYR A 21 14.28 -0.68 -7.62
C TYR A 21 14.99 -0.22 -8.88
N LEU A 22 14.74 -0.88 -10.00
CA LEU A 22 15.26 -0.52 -11.32
C LEU A 22 16.78 -0.32 -11.37
N SER A 23 17.54 -1.00 -10.51
CA SER A 23 18.98 -0.79 -10.31
C SER A 23 19.87 -0.95 -11.56
N LYS A 24 19.31 -1.51 -12.65
CA LYS A 24 19.98 -1.56 -13.98
C LYS A 24 19.77 -0.28 -14.80
N LEU A 25 18.82 0.58 -14.43
CA LEU A 25 18.51 1.82 -15.13
C LEU A 25 18.92 3.04 -14.29
N VAL A 26 18.60 3.01 -12.99
CA VAL A 26 18.89 4.09 -12.03
C VAL A 26 19.32 3.45 -10.70
N ASN A 27 20.18 4.13 -9.95
CA ASN A 27 20.76 3.57 -8.73
C ASN A 27 20.18 4.17 -7.43
N ASP A 28 19.25 5.07 -7.54
CA ASP A 28 18.77 5.96 -6.47
C ASP A 28 17.32 5.73 -6.05
N ILE A 29 16.58 4.85 -6.78
CA ILE A 29 15.25 4.43 -6.38
C ILE A 29 15.37 3.25 -5.42
N SER A 30 14.88 3.43 -4.18
CA SER A 30 15.01 2.40 -3.16
C SER A 30 13.95 2.49 -2.08
N LEU A 31 13.62 1.34 -1.51
CA LEU A 31 12.74 1.20 -0.35
C LEU A 31 13.54 0.65 0.84
N GLY A 32 13.64 1.46 1.90
CA GLY A 32 14.15 1.06 3.20
C GLY A 32 13.01 0.74 4.16
N ASN A 33 13.15 -0.29 4.97
CA ASN A 33 12.21 -0.60 6.03
C ASN A 33 12.95 -1.06 7.29
N LEU A 34 12.56 -0.47 8.41
CA LEU A 34 13.06 -0.76 9.74
C LEU A 34 11.87 -1.15 10.61
N THR A 35 11.96 -2.25 11.33
CA THR A 35 10.91 -2.70 12.26
C THR A 35 11.53 -3.18 13.55
N TYR A 36 10.94 -2.79 14.66
CA TYR A 36 11.22 -3.32 15.98
C TYR A 36 9.93 -3.79 16.63
N PHE A 37 9.93 -4.97 17.24
CA PHE A 37 8.82 -5.42 18.07
C PHE A 37 9.30 -5.91 19.43
N ASN A 38 8.40 -5.85 20.42
CA ASN A 38 8.63 -6.41 21.73
C ASN A 38 7.32 -7.00 22.29
N ARG A 39 7.39 -8.23 22.77
CA ARG A 39 6.32 -8.83 23.56
C ARG A 39 6.41 -8.32 24.99
N ILE A 40 5.37 -7.59 25.41
CA ILE A 40 5.28 -7.06 26.78
C ILE A 40 5.09 -8.22 27.77
N ASN A 41 4.20 -9.15 27.39
CA ASN A 41 3.90 -10.35 28.13
C ASN A 41 3.41 -11.45 27.15
N GLU A 42 2.88 -12.57 27.66
CA GLU A 42 2.40 -13.69 26.84
C GLU A 42 1.19 -13.34 25.97
N ARG A 43 0.46 -12.27 26.30
CA ARG A 43 -0.78 -11.88 25.63
C ARG A 43 -0.67 -10.62 24.80
N SER A 44 0.38 -9.84 24.96
CA SER A 44 0.47 -8.53 24.31
C SER A 44 1.85 -8.23 23.75
N ALA A 45 1.88 -7.56 22.61
CA ALA A 45 3.09 -7.08 21.98
C ALA A 45 2.85 -5.69 21.36
N PHE A 46 3.91 -4.90 21.28
CA PHE A 46 3.94 -3.68 20.48
C PHE A 46 5.01 -3.79 19.41
N ALA A 47 4.85 -2.99 18.35
CA ALA A 47 5.89 -2.81 17.36
C ALA A 47 5.90 -1.38 16.83
N VAL A 48 7.07 -0.97 16.36
CA VAL A 48 7.28 0.30 15.67
C VAL A 48 7.96 -0.02 14.35
N SER A 49 7.53 0.62 13.26
CA SER A 49 8.21 0.51 11.98
C SER A 49 8.34 1.86 11.30
N LEU A 50 9.42 2.00 10.56
CA LEU A 50 9.71 3.13 9.70
C LEU A 50 9.98 2.60 8.30
N ARG A 51 9.30 3.18 7.32
CA ARG A 51 9.51 2.89 5.91
C ARG A 51 9.82 4.19 5.18
N TYR A 52 10.83 4.15 4.34
CA TYR A 52 11.24 5.26 3.51
C TYR A 52 11.42 4.80 2.08
N PHE A 53 10.74 5.46 1.15
CA PHE A 53 10.81 5.22 -0.27
C PHE A 53 11.40 6.44 -0.97
N SER A 54 12.59 6.29 -1.55
CA SER A 54 13.20 7.26 -2.45
C SER A 54 12.80 6.95 -3.88
N LEU A 55 12.29 7.97 -4.59
CA LEU A 55 11.98 7.85 -6.01
C LEU A 55 13.15 8.31 -6.91
N GLY A 56 14.30 8.60 -6.29
CA GLY A 56 15.48 9.04 -7.01
C GLY A 56 15.56 10.55 -7.21
N GLU A 57 16.55 10.98 -7.96
CA GLU A 57 16.78 12.36 -8.35
C GLU A 57 16.19 12.60 -9.75
N ILE A 58 15.40 13.65 -9.89
CA ILE A 58 14.82 14.08 -11.17
C ILE A 58 15.47 15.40 -11.55
N GLU A 59 16.19 15.39 -12.66
CA GLU A 59 16.80 16.59 -13.24
C GLU A 59 15.81 17.20 -14.25
N ILE A 60 15.46 18.47 -14.02
CA ILE A 60 14.55 19.22 -14.89
C ILE A 60 15.31 20.38 -15.49
N ILE A 61 15.41 20.41 -16.81
CA ILE A 61 16.02 21.48 -17.60
C ILE A 61 14.86 22.25 -18.25
N GLN A 62 14.64 23.51 -17.85
CA GLN A 62 13.54 24.33 -18.36
C GLN A 62 13.83 24.94 -19.73
N ASP A 63 15.09 25.30 -19.97
CA ASP A 63 15.56 25.79 -21.26
C ASP A 63 17.04 25.46 -21.49
N GLU A 64 17.54 25.65 -22.69
CA GLU A 64 18.89 25.28 -23.13
C GLU A 64 20.03 25.98 -22.34
N PHE A 65 19.72 27.08 -21.65
CA PHE A 65 20.68 27.92 -20.91
C PHE A 65 20.46 27.88 -19.40
N SER A 66 19.40 27.19 -18.92
CA SER A 66 19.09 27.08 -17.51
C SER A 66 19.94 25.99 -16.83
N GLN A 67 20.27 26.23 -15.55
CA GLN A 67 20.82 25.17 -14.73
C GLN A 67 19.74 24.12 -14.43
N ALA A 68 20.13 22.85 -14.43
CA ALA A 68 19.23 21.79 -14.07
C ALA A 68 18.73 21.96 -12.62
N LEU A 69 17.41 21.92 -12.44
CA LEU A 69 16.78 21.84 -11.13
C LEU A 69 16.69 20.38 -10.70
N ILE A 70 17.24 20.07 -9.53
CA ILE A 70 17.23 18.69 -9.01
C ILE A 70 16.15 18.57 -7.97
N GLU A 71 15.16 17.71 -8.21
CA GLU A 71 14.10 17.36 -7.28
C GLU A 71 14.30 15.91 -6.77
N LYS A 72 13.93 15.66 -5.50
CA LYS A 72 14.10 14.36 -4.83
C LYS A 72 12.79 13.88 -4.20
N PRO A 73 11.84 13.41 -5.02
CA PRO A 73 10.57 12.93 -4.49
C PRO A 73 10.78 11.74 -3.56
N ASN A 74 10.03 11.73 -2.45
CA ASN A 74 10.14 10.66 -1.46
C ASN A 74 8.84 10.47 -0.69
N GLU A 75 8.69 9.27 -0.14
CA GLU A 75 7.58 8.94 0.74
C GLU A 75 8.10 8.28 2.02
N MET A 76 7.45 8.58 3.13
CA MET A 76 7.79 8.03 4.43
C MET A 76 6.53 7.60 5.17
N THR A 77 6.59 6.43 5.81
CA THR A 77 5.57 6.01 6.77
C THR A 77 6.22 5.63 8.11
N MET A 78 5.54 6.00 9.18
CA MET A 78 5.89 5.59 10.54
C MET A 78 4.66 4.92 11.16
N ASP A 79 4.83 3.69 11.63
CA ASP A 79 3.76 2.90 12.21
C ASP A 79 4.06 2.57 13.67
N ILE A 80 3.05 2.68 14.53
CA ILE A 80 3.06 2.14 15.89
C ILE A 80 1.90 1.15 15.99
N SER A 81 2.17 -0.06 16.43
CA SER A 81 1.15 -1.10 16.53
C SER A 81 1.14 -1.77 17.90
N TYR A 82 -0.07 -2.19 18.27
CA TYR A 82 -0.31 -2.99 19.45
C TYR A 82 -1.13 -4.21 19.07
N SER A 83 -0.79 -5.35 19.63
CA SER A 83 -1.50 -6.61 19.40
C SER A 83 -1.80 -7.33 20.70
N LEU A 84 -2.94 -7.97 20.74
CA LEU A 84 -3.46 -8.69 21.89
C LEU A 84 -3.92 -10.09 21.50
N ARG A 85 -3.44 -11.09 22.23
CA ARG A 85 -3.89 -12.47 22.15
C ARG A 85 -5.18 -12.62 22.92
N LEU A 86 -6.28 -12.86 22.22
CA LEU A 86 -7.62 -12.97 22.78
C LEU A 86 -7.95 -14.39 23.21
N ALA A 87 -7.41 -15.37 22.51
CA ALA A 87 -7.48 -16.80 22.82
C ALA A 87 -6.14 -17.47 22.50
N ASP A 88 -5.97 -18.73 22.90
CA ASP A 88 -4.70 -19.43 22.69
C ASP A 88 -4.25 -19.49 21.23
N GLN A 89 -5.19 -19.52 20.32
CA GLN A 89 -4.95 -19.62 18.88
C GLN A 89 -5.27 -18.33 18.12
N PHE A 90 -5.80 -17.29 18.79
CA PHE A 90 -6.32 -16.11 18.11
C PHE A 90 -5.84 -14.80 18.73
N SER A 91 -5.45 -13.86 17.87
CA SER A 91 -5.05 -12.51 18.23
C SER A 91 -5.63 -11.47 17.30
N MET A 92 -5.74 -10.25 17.80
CA MET A 92 -6.06 -9.05 17.05
C MET A 92 -4.99 -7.99 17.26
N GLY A 93 -4.88 -7.06 16.33
CA GLY A 93 -3.94 -5.95 16.43
C GLY A 93 -4.45 -4.72 15.69
N VAL A 94 -4.01 -3.58 16.18
CA VAL A 94 -4.27 -2.27 15.60
C VAL A 94 -2.94 -1.57 15.38
N ALA A 95 -2.79 -0.88 14.25
CA ALA A 95 -1.66 0.01 14.02
C ALA A 95 -2.15 1.41 13.67
N LEU A 96 -1.47 2.41 14.22
CA LEU A 96 -1.60 3.80 13.82
C LEU A 96 -0.41 4.13 12.90
N ARG A 97 -0.71 4.69 11.74
CA ARG A 97 0.25 5.10 10.73
C ARG A 97 0.22 6.59 10.55
N TYR A 98 1.38 7.21 10.57
CA TYR A 98 1.63 8.52 9.98
C TYR A 98 2.29 8.31 8.62
N LEU A 99 1.81 9.01 7.60
CA LEU A 99 2.40 9.00 6.27
C LEU A 99 2.69 10.42 5.81
N ARG A 100 3.80 10.57 5.11
CA ARG A 100 4.18 11.79 4.40
C ARG A 100 4.62 11.40 3.00
N SER A 101 4.03 12.05 2.01
CA SER A 101 4.36 11.90 0.61
C SER A 101 4.81 13.26 0.08
N ASP A 102 6.06 13.34 -0.33
CA ASP A 102 6.67 14.54 -0.92
C ASP A 102 7.01 14.24 -2.37
N LEU A 103 6.02 14.37 -3.22
CA LEU A 103 6.12 14.13 -4.66
C LEU A 103 6.18 15.44 -5.45
N ARG A 104 6.56 16.54 -4.79
CA ARG A 104 6.63 17.85 -5.41
C ARG A 104 7.65 17.88 -6.54
N ILE A 105 7.24 18.43 -7.65
CA ILE A 105 8.11 18.84 -8.74
C ILE A 105 7.81 20.33 -8.98
N GLN A 106 8.45 21.20 -8.20
CA GLN A 106 8.16 22.64 -8.19
C GLN A 106 8.41 23.32 -9.54
N ALA A 107 9.29 22.74 -10.34
CA ALA A 107 9.52 23.20 -11.71
C ALA A 107 8.31 23.01 -12.64
N VAL A 108 7.38 22.10 -12.28
CA VAL A 108 6.17 21.80 -13.07
C VAL A 108 4.94 22.44 -12.45
N ASP A 109 4.85 22.43 -11.12
CA ASP A 109 3.75 23.03 -10.36
C ASP A 109 4.28 23.71 -9.09
N GLU A 110 4.34 25.03 -9.12
CA GLU A 110 4.78 25.85 -7.98
C GLU A 110 3.85 25.74 -6.76
N THR A 111 2.60 25.32 -6.96
CA THR A 111 1.60 25.17 -5.88
C THR A 111 1.66 23.80 -5.20
N ALA A 112 2.42 22.84 -5.75
CA ALA A 112 2.58 21.52 -5.21
C ALA A 112 3.16 21.53 -3.79
N LYS A 113 2.55 20.79 -2.87
CA LYS A 113 2.95 20.67 -1.47
C LYS A 113 3.16 19.21 -1.08
N ALA A 114 4.07 19.00 -0.14
CA ALA A 114 4.17 17.68 0.51
C ALA A 114 2.88 17.42 1.27
N ALA A 115 2.32 16.26 1.05
CA ALA A 115 1.09 15.83 1.69
C ALA A 115 1.38 14.91 2.89
N SER A 116 0.57 15.03 3.95
CA SER A 116 0.65 14.17 5.13
C SER A 116 -0.73 13.70 5.52
N SER A 117 -0.82 12.49 6.04
CA SER A 117 -2.08 11.93 6.53
C SER A 117 -1.82 10.91 7.63
N TYR A 118 -2.91 10.46 8.25
CA TYR A 118 -2.90 9.39 9.23
C TYR A 118 -3.79 8.24 8.74
N ALA A 119 -3.44 7.04 9.12
CA ALA A 119 -4.24 5.86 8.81
C ALA A 119 -4.24 4.88 9.98
N VAL A 120 -5.25 4.02 10.01
CA VAL A 120 -5.37 2.94 10.98
C VAL A 120 -5.41 1.62 10.21
N ASP A 121 -4.63 0.64 10.70
CA ASP A 121 -4.71 -0.74 10.24
C ASP A 121 -5.36 -1.59 11.33
N ILE A 122 -6.26 -2.49 10.93
CA ILE A 122 -6.89 -3.47 11.83
C ILE A 122 -6.53 -4.86 11.32
N SER A 123 -6.06 -5.71 12.22
CA SER A 123 -5.59 -7.04 11.85
C SER A 123 -6.08 -8.12 12.80
N ALA A 124 -6.16 -9.34 12.27
CA ALA A 124 -6.41 -10.55 13.02
C ALA A 124 -5.47 -11.66 12.55
N TYR A 125 -5.16 -12.57 13.44
CA TYR A 125 -4.32 -13.71 13.14
C TYR A 125 -4.76 -14.93 13.96
N TYR A 126 -4.82 -16.05 13.28
CA TYR A 126 -5.10 -17.37 13.84
C TYR A 126 -3.88 -18.28 13.63
N GLN A 127 -3.49 -18.98 14.66
CA GLN A 127 -2.46 -20.02 14.62
C GLN A 127 -2.98 -21.26 15.35
N GLY A 128 -3.28 -22.29 14.59
CA GLY A 128 -3.72 -23.58 15.12
C GLY A 128 -2.65 -24.27 15.95
N GLU A 129 -3.06 -25.27 16.69
CA GLU A 129 -2.16 -26.20 17.35
C GLU A 129 -1.48 -27.13 16.34
N GLU A 130 -0.34 -27.66 16.74
CA GLU A 130 0.35 -28.69 15.97
C GLU A 130 -0.41 -30.00 16.12
N GLN A 131 -0.81 -30.57 14.99
CA GLN A 131 -1.60 -31.80 14.92
C GLN A 131 -1.04 -32.72 13.84
N SER A 132 -1.22 -34.03 14.06
CA SER A 132 -0.88 -35.03 13.04
C SER A 132 -2.02 -35.21 12.04
N TYR A 133 -1.69 -35.06 10.77
CA TYR A 133 -2.57 -35.25 9.62
C TYR A 133 -2.11 -36.48 8.83
N GLY A 134 -2.39 -37.64 9.35
CA GLY A 134 -1.84 -38.90 8.81
C GLY A 134 -0.34 -39.02 9.06
N ASP A 135 0.45 -39.08 8.00
CA ASP A 135 1.92 -39.21 8.09
C ASP A 135 2.65 -37.83 8.22
N VAL A 136 1.91 -36.74 8.34
CA VAL A 136 2.49 -35.40 8.37
C VAL A 136 2.00 -34.65 9.61
N ASP A 137 2.92 -34.10 10.38
CA ASP A 137 2.61 -33.19 11.45
C ASP A 137 2.59 -31.75 10.90
N GLY A 138 1.66 -30.95 11.39
CA GLY A 138 1.56 -29.58 10.92
C GLY A 138 0.53 -28.73 11.65
N ARG A 139 0.42 -27.48 11.21
CA ARG A 139 -0.58 -26.55 11.75
C ARG A 139 -1.09 -25.58 10.71
N TRP A 140 -2.35 -25.20 10.83
CA TRP A 140 -2.98 -24.16 10.05
C TRP A 140 -2.68 -22.78 10.60
N ARG A 141 -2.54 -21.82 9.69
CA ARG A 141 -2.45 -20.40 10.00
C ARG A 141 -3.38 -19.62 9.08
N ALA A 142 -4.03 -18.59 9.62
CA ALA A 142 -4.82 -17.67 8.85
C ALA A 142 -4.59 -16.24 9.34
N GLY A 143 -4.74 -15.28 8.46
CA GLY A 143 -4.58 -13.88 8.81
C GLY A 143 -5.46 -12.98 7.95
N MET A 144 -5.89 -11.90 8.55
CA MET A 144 -6.62 -10.81 7.90
C MET A 144 -6.00 -9.49 8.30
N ILE A 145 -5.98 -8.55 7.37
CA ILE A 145 -5.66 -7.16 7.69
C ILE A 145 -6.41 -6.22 6.74
N ILE A 146 -6.99 -5.16 7.30
CA ILE A 146 -7.45 -4.00 6.56
C ILE A 146 -6.45 -2.89 6.86
N GLN A 147 -5.84 -2.35 5.81
CA GLN A 147 -4.77 -1.36 5.92
C GLN A 147 -5.22 -0.02 5.36
N ASN A 148 -4.59 1.06 5.87
CA ASN A 148 -4.76 2.42 5.38
C ASN A 148 -6.20 2.95 5.49
N LEU A 149 -6.93 2.60 6.56
CA LEU A 149 -8.19 3.25 6.88
C LEU A 149 -7.89 4.68 7.35
N GLY A 150 -8.16 5.67 6.53
CA GLY A 150 -7.84 7.07 6.84
C GLY A 150 -8.55 8.07 5.95
N PRO A 151 -8.40 9.38 6.22
CA PRO A 151 -8.96 10.43 5.40
C PRO A 151 -8.28 10.47 4.03
N LYS A 152 -8.91 11.16 3.10
CA LYS A 152 -8.31 11.49 1.81
C LYS A 152 -7.09 12.40 1.99
N ILE A 153 -6.17 12.33 1.05
CA ILE A 153 -4.94 13.15 1.00
C ILE A 153 -5.03 14.17 -0.12
N LYS A 154 -4.44 15.35 0.10
CA LYS A 154 -4.32 16.42 -0.89
C LYS A 154 -2.87 16.79 -1.10
N TYR A 155 -2.47 16.97 -2.37
CA TYR A 155 -1.13 17.35 -2.77
C TYR A 155 -0.99 18.83 -3.18
N ASP A 156 -2.11 19.53 -3.38
CA ASP A 156 -2.17 20.96 -3.70
C ASP A 156 -3.36 21.64 -3.01
N GLU A 157 -3.46 22.97 -3.07
CA GLU A 157 -4.54 23.74 -2.44
C GLU A 157 -5.87 23.65 -3.20
N SER A 158 -5.82 23.50 -4.51
CA SER A 158 -6.96 23.47 -5.43
C SER A 158 -7.28 22.05 -5.92
N GLY A 159 -6.42 21.07 -5.59
CA GLY A 159 -6.43 19.74 -6.14
C GLY A 159 -7.51 18.80 -5.60
N ARG A 160 -7.65 17.72 -6.32
CA ARG A 160 -8.59 16.66 -5.96
C ARG A 160 -8.09 15.91 -4.74
N GLU A 161 -9.00 15.63 -3.84
CA GLU A 161 -8.75 14.71 -2.74
C GLU A 161 -8.64 13.28 -3.27
N THR A 162 -7.54 12.62 -2.95
CA THR A 162 -7.30 11.22 -3.33
C THR A 162 -7.46 10.32 -2.11
N PHE A 163 -8.15 9.20 -2.27
CA PHE A 163 -8.27 8.21 -1.21
C PHE A 163 -6.92 7.57 -0.89
N LEU A 164 -6.65 7.34 0.40
CA LEU A 164 -5.56 6.45 0.77
C LEU A 164 -5.85 5.04 0.22
N PRO A 165 -4.84 4.30 -0.22
CA PRO A 165 -5.03 2.95 -0.81
C PRO A 165 -5.45 1.94 0.27
N THR A 166 -6.71 2.06 0.73
CA THR A 166 -7.29 1.12 1.69
C THR A 166 -7.34 -0.27 1.07
N ASN A 167 -6.76 -1.24 1.74
CA ASN A 167 -6.54 -2.58 1.21
C ASN A 167 -6.96 -3.65 2.22
N LEU A 168 -7.73 -4.63 1.74
CA LEU A 168 -8.04 -5.85 2.46
C LEU A 168 -7.09 -6.95 1.99
N ARG A 169 -6.43 -7.64 2.94
CA ARG A 169 -5.65 -8.84 2.67
C ARG A 169 -6.14 -9.98 3.55
N LEU A 170 -6.36 -11.12 2.93
CA LEU A 170 -6.72 -12.37 3.57
C LEU A 170 -5.67 -13.41 3.19
N GLY A 171 -5.11 -14.07 4.17
CA GLY A 171 -4.10 -15.09 3.94
C GLY A 171 -4.38 -16.35 4.74
N ALA A 172 -4.05 -17.48 4.17
CA ALA A 172 -4.05 -18.76 4.85
C ALA A 172 -2.78 -19.55 4.49
N GLY A 173 -2.35 -20.38 5.38
CA GLY A 173 -1.17 -21.21 5.16
C GLY A 173 -1.14 -22.43 6.05
N PHE A 174 -0.31 -23.36 5.66
CA PHE A 174 -0.04 -24.57 6.40
C PHE A 174 1.46 -24.75 6.62
N ASP A 175 1.85 -25.04 7.86
CA ASP A 175 3.22 -25.41 8.21
C ASP A 175 3.31 -26.93 8.28
N PHE A 176 4.14 -27.53 7.43
CA PHE A 176 4.53 -28.93 7.48
C PHE A 176 5.74 -29.06 8.42
N LEU A 177 5.59 -29.76 9.51
CA LEU A 177 6.65 -30.01 10.49
C LEU A 177 7.34 -31.32 10.08
N LEU A 178 8.50 -31.23 9.47
CA LEU A 178 9.22 -32.40 8.97
C LEU A 178 10.00 -33.08 10.07
N ASP A 179 10.59 -32.31 10.94
CA ASP A 179 11.31 -32.76 12.14
C ASP A 179 11.44 -31.62 13.16
N GLN A 180 12.18 -31.85 14.24
CA GLN A 180 12.37 -30.85 15.31
C GLN A 180 13.02 -29.54 14.86
N TYR A 181 13.72 -29.55 13.72
CA TYR A 181 14.50 -28.39 13.23
C TYR A 181 14.01 -27.88 11.87
N ASN A 182 13.27 -28.70 11.13
CA ASN A 182 12.91 -28.41 9.74
C ASN A 182 11.39 -28.32 9.59
N LYS A 183 10.95 -27.20 9.01
CA LYS A 183 9.56 -27.01 8.59
C LYS A 183 9.50 -26.41 7.19
N VAL A 184 8.49 -26.81 6.45
CA VAL A 184 8.11 -26.19 5.17
C VAL A 184 6.78 -25.48 5.35
N SER A 185 6.69 -24.25 4.90
CA SER A 185 5.46 -23.46 5.00
C SER A 185 4.93 -23.09 3.62
N VAL A 186 3.68 -23.39 3.39
CA VAL A 186 2.95 -22.94 2.18
C VAL A 186 1.93 -21.89 2.60
N THR A 187 1.89 -20.77 1.89
CA THR A 187 0.97 -19.65 2.19
C THR A 187 0.38 -19.12 0.90
N ALA A 188 -0.93 -18.87 0.91
CA ALA A 188 -1.63 -18.12 -0.12
C ALA A 188 -2.23 -16.85 0.46
N GLU A 189 -2.18 -15.77 -0.30
CA GLU A 189 -2.76 -14.48 0.07
C GLU A 189 -3.64 -13.95 -1.06
N PHE A 190 -4.79 -13.43 -0.69
CA PHE A 190 -5.67 -12.64 -1.52
C PHE A 190 -5.64 -11.19 -1.06
N ALA A 191 -5.44 -10.26 -1.99
CA ALA A 191 -5.45 -8.82 -1.72
C ALA A 191 -6.50 -8.12 -2.59
N LYS A 192 -7.25 -7.19 -1.99
CA LYS A 192 -8.25 -6.37 -2.69
C LYS A 192 -8.17 -4.92 -2.24
N LEU A 193 -8.02 -4.03 -3.21
CA LEU A 193 -8.15 -2.60 -2.98
C LEU A 193 -9.63 -2.26 -2.71
N LEU A 194 -9.90 -1.53 -1.62
CA LEU A 194 -11.26 -1.20 -1.16
C LEU A 194 -11.68 0.24 -1.51
N VAL A 195 -10.79 1.02 -2.12
CA VAL A 195 -11.13 2.38 -2.56
C VAL A 195 -11.98 2.33 -3.83
N PRO A 196 -12.90 3.30 -4.01
CA PRO A 196 -13.64 3.41 -5.24
C PRO A 196 -12.71 3.51 -6.44
N THR A 197 -13.01 2.79 -7.50
CA THR A 197 -12.35 3.01 -8.79
C THR A 197 -12.75 4.43 -9.24
N PRO A 198 -11.81 5.28 -9.67
CA PRO A 198 -12.19 6.55 -10.27
C PRO A 198 -13.19 6.28 -11.41
N PRO A 199 -14.28 7.04 -11.50
CA PRO A 199 -15.18 6.90 -12.63
C PRO A 199 -14.37 7.11 -13.92
N VAL A 200 -14.52 6.21 -14.86
CA VAL A 200 -14.01 6.42 -16.22
C VAL A 200 -14.95 7.46 -16.82
N LEU A 201 -14.50 8.72 -16.79
CA LEU A 201 -15.25 9.77 -17.47
C LEU A 201 -15.12 9.53 -18.98
N GLY A 202 -16.16 9.00 -19.57
CA GLY A 202 -16.31 8.97 -21.01
C GLY A 202 -16.71 10.38 -21.49
N TYR A 203 -16.12 10.81 -22.58
CA TYR A 203 -16.62 12.00 -23.28
C TYR A 203 -17.69 11.52 -24.25
N GLU A 204 -18.95 11.83 -23.99
CA GLU A 204 -19.98 11.77 -25.02
C GLU A 204 -19.83 13.02 -25.90
N TYR A 205 -19.50 12.82 -27.14
CA TYR A 205 -19.55 13.87 -28.14
C TYR A 205 -20.98 13.90 -28.70
N ASN A 206 -21.71 14.95 -28.39
CA ASN A 206 -22.92 15.26 -29.14
C ASN A 206 -22.50 15.75 -30.52
N PHE A 207 -23.01 15.14 -31.54
CA PHE A 207 -22.81 15.59 -32.93
C PHE A 207 -24.13 15.72 -33.61
N THR A 208 -24.19 16.59 -34.58
CA THR A 208 -25.35 16.70 -35.47
C THR A 208 -25.08 15.77 -36.63
N ASP A 209 -25.86 14.70 -36.69
CA ASP A 209 -25.78 13.67 -37.74
C ASP A 209 -26.51 14.22 -39.00
N ASN A 210 -25.73 14.76 -39.92
CA ASN A 210 -26.26 15.40 -41.12
C ASN A 210 -26.67 14.41 -42.22
N ASN A 211 -26.20 13.16 -42.10
CA ASN A 211 -26.53 12.07 -43.06
C ASN A 211 -27.45 10.98 -42.49
N GLU A 212 -27.85 11.14 -41.22
CA GLU A 212 -28.80 10.23 -40.51
C GLU A 212 -28.34 8.77 -40.45
N ASN A 213 -27.00 8.52 -40.39
CA ASN A 213 -26.47 7.17 -40.33
C ASN A 213 -26.20 6.67 -38.89
N GLY A 214 -26.30 7.54 -37.89
CA GLY A 214 -26.09 7.24 -36.46
C GLY A 214 -24.62 7.17 -36.03
N VAL A 215 -23.67 7.54 -36.89
CA VAL A 215 -22.23 7.51 -36.63
C VAL A 215 -21.64 8.86 -37.03
N TYR A 216 -20.69 9.36 -36.21
CA TYR A 216 -19.98 10.60 -36.52
C TYR A 216 -19.06 10.42 -37.73
N ASP A 217 -19.30 11.18 -38.80
CA ASP A 217 -18.48 11.24 -40.00
C ASP A 217 -17.76 12.59 -40.12
N GLU A 218 -16.43 12.56 -40.03
CA GLU A 218 -15.61 13.77 -40.13
C GLU A 218 -15.76 14.47 -41.46
N GLY A 219 -16.14 15.74 -41.40
CA GLY A 219 -16.38 16.57 -42.59
C GLY A 219 -17.79 16.53 -43.14
N VAL A 220 -18.69 15.68 -42.59
CA VAL A 220 -20.12 15.62 -42.89
C VAL A 220 -20.93 16.11 -41.70
N ASP A 221 -20.59 15.70 -40.51
CA ASP A 221 -21.27 16.03 -39.26
C ASP A 221 -20.60 17.13 -38.49
N GLU A 222 -21.38 17.88 -37.73
CA GLU A 222 -20.86 18.96 -36.85
C GLU A 222 -20.75 18.45 -35.44
N LEU A 223 -19.53 18.56 -34.84
CA LEU A 223 -19.27 18.31 -33.43
C LEU A 223 -19.94 19.36 -32.56
N GLY A 224 -20.84 18.95 -31.69
CA GLY A 224 -21.39 19.79 -30.63
C GLY A 224 -20.51 19.87 -29.41
N ASP A 225 -21.02 20.54 -28.35
CA ASP A 225 -20.30 20.70 -27.08
C ASP A 225 -20.05 19.33 -26.37
N GLN A 226 -18.84 19.20 -25.81
CA GLN A 226 -18.50 18.01 -24.99
C GLN A 226 -19.32 18.01 -23.72
N THR A 227 -20.09 16.93 -23.50
CA THR A 227 -20.71 16.67 -22.20
C THR A 227 -19.96 15.55 -21.47
N THR A 228 -19.64 15.79 -20.20
CA THR A 228 -19.07 14.76 -19.31
C THR A 228 -20.22 13.88 -18.80
N GLY A 229 -20.27 12.63 -19.24
CA GLY A 229 -21.19 11.61 -18.73
C GLY A 229 -20.45 10.51 -17.96
N ASP A 230 -21.12 9.92 -16.97
CA ASP A 230 -20.69 8.67 -16.36
C ASP A 230 -21.01 7.52 -17.35
N LEU A 231 -19.99 6.76 -17.74
CA LEU A 231 -20.11 5.51 -18.51
C LEU A 231 -20.41 4.33 -17.58
#